data_2e069ecf01c3cbeac5348da21e5f8510
#
_entry.id   2e069ecf01c3cbeac5348da21e5f8510
#
_cell.length_a   1.000
_cell.length_b   1.000
_cell.length_c   1.000
_cell.angle_alpha   90.00
_cell.angle_beta   90.00
_cell.angle_gamma   90.00
#
_symmetry.space_group_name_H-M   'P 1'
#
loop_
_entity.id
_entity.type
_entity.pdbx_description
1 polymer ?
#
loop_
_entity_poly.entity_id
_entity_poly.type
_entity_poly.pdbx_seq_one_letter_code
_entity_poly.pdbx_strand_id
1 'polypeptide(L)'
;MYCPRLDHFVRFNPNGTVSRCGHMVNPPQFATLEAMESSEWLVNTKHLMSSGQWPDECVRCQETEPNSIREYAIILDRETAQKDYLQVGGVLDNLCNAACQTCNQNLSSRIGSLTGPGFPIIDNSDQFWLLPQEQIVHLDINGGEPRYSKNYKRLLKNLPPNLKTLRLNTNCSTVLTELVEIANRGIEVTVTVSCDGIGPVHDFVRWPIPWQDFYRNLMTYKTMPVKLNLWTTVSVLNADDLLNIQKFALEHGIDHSYAYLKMPVELSVDNTDSAARDAYIAKQKQLRGIV
;
A
#
# COMPACT_ATOMS: atom_id res chain seq x y z
N MET A 1 -3.19 28.18 -0.28
CA MET A 1 -2.92 26.88 0.38
C MET A 1 -1.66 26.28 -0.21
N TYR A 2 -1.09 25.26 0.46
CA TYR A 2 0.10 24.53 0.01
C TYR A 2 -0.08 23.04 0.26
N CYS A 3 0.41 22.20 -0.65
CA CYS A 3 0.46 20.75 -0.48
C CYS A 3 1.84 20.22 -0.88
N PRO A 4 2.69 19.78 0.07
CA PRO A 4 4.03 19.28 -0.22
C PRO A 4 4.06 18.10 -1.19
N ARG A 5 2.99 17.30 -1.23
CA ARG A 5 2.91 16.18 -2.16
C ARG A 5 2.90 16.59 -3.63
N LEU A 6 2.48 17.82 -3.94
CA LEU A 6 2.56 18.33 -5.32
C LEU A 6 3.99 18.64 -5.76
N ASP A 7 4.91 18.81 -4.82
CA ASP A 7 6.32 19.08 -5.09
C ASP A 7 7.20 17.86 -4.87
N HIS A 8 6.97 17.09 -3.82
CA HIS A 8 7.92 16.13 -3.30
C HIS A 8 7.48 14.66 -3.36
N PHE A 9 6.24 14.34 -3.79
CA PHE A 9 5.76 12.96 -3.79
C PHE A 9 5.71 12.36 -5.20
N VAL A 10 6.26 11.15 -5.34
CA VAL A 10 6.16 10.32 -6.55
C VAL A 10 5.50 9.01 -6.18
N ARG A 11 4.42 8.67 -6.88
CA ARG A 11 3.73 7.39 -6.71
C ARG A 11 3.86 6.54 -7.96
N PHE A 12 4.32 5.32 -7.79
CA PHE A 12 4.25 4.28 -8.81
C PHE A 12 2.87 3.60 -8.79
N ASN A 13 2.21 3.57 -9.95
CA ASN A 13 0.89 2.96 -10.09
C ASN A 13 0.99 1.48 -10.52
N PRO A 14 -0.07 0.67 -10.25
CA PRO A 14 -0.08 -0.76 -10.62
C PRO A 14 -0.09 -1.04 -12.12
N ASN A 15 -0.13 -0.03 -12.97
CA ASN A 15 -0.10 -0.15 -14.44
C ASN A 15 1.21 0.35 -15.07
N GLY A 16 2.25 0.56 -14.26
CA GLY A 16 3.54 1.01 -14.76
C GLY A 16 3.68 2.52 -14.97
N THR A 17 2.67 3.30 -14.60
CA THR A 17 2.70 4.78 -14.69
C THR A 17 3.06 5.42 -13.36
N VAL A 18 3.31 6.73 -13.38
CA VAL A 18 3.52 7.54 -12.18
C VAL A 18 2.40 8.56 -11.99
N SER A 19 2.16 8.96 -10.76
CA SER A 19 1.24 10.04 -10.39
C SER A 19 1.76 10.78 -9.16
N ARG A 20 1.17 11.96 -8.86
CA ARG A 20 1.63 12.80 -7.76
C ARG A 20 1.13 12.36 -6.39
N CYS A 21 -0.09 11.85 -6.30
CA CYS A 21 -0.66 11.49 -5.00
C CYS A 21 -1.64 10.32 -5.11
N GLY A 22 -1.58 9.39 -4.16
CA GLY A 22 -2.49 8.26 -4.07
C GLY A 22 -3.86 8.57 -3.48
N HIS A 23 -4.02 9.76 -2.87
CA HIS A 23 -5.30 10.22 -2.33
C HIS A 23 -6.14 11.04 -3.31
N MET A 24 -5.57 11.48 -4.41
CA MET A 24 -6.32 12.13 -5.47
C MET A 24 -7.38 11.20 -6.06
N VAL A 25 -8.50 11.77 -6.45
CA VAL A 25 -9.57 11.08 -7.19
C VAL A 25 -9.26 11.20 -8.68
N ASN A 26 -9.10 10.06 -9.35
CA ASN A 26 -8.79 9.99 -10.78
C ASN A 26 -7.65 10.92 -11.24
N PRO A 27 -6.48 10.93 -10.57
CA PRO A 27 -5.39 11.79 -10.98
C PRO A 27 -4.88 11.40 -12.35
N PRO A 28 -4.39 12.35 -13.15
CA PRO A 28 -3.64 12.03 -14.34
C PRO A 28 -2.46 11.10 -14.04
N GLN A 29 -2.18 10.21 -14.99
CA GLN A 29 -1.10 9.24 -14.91
C GLN A 29 -0.14 9.49 -16.06
N PHE A 30 1.16 9.42 -15.75
CA PHE A 30 2.21 9.76 -16.69
C PHE A 30 3.15 8.57 -16.89
N ALA A 31 3.73 8.47 -18.08
CA ALA A 31 4.68 7.39 -18.38
C ALA A 31 5.98 7.50 -17.55
N THR A 32 6.41 8.73 -17.24
CA THR A 32 7.66 8.99 -16.50
C THR A 32 7.49 10.15 -15.52
N LEU A 33 8.42 10.28 -14.57
CA LEU A 33 8.49 11.43 -13.67
C LEU A 33 8.68 12.74 -14.45
N GLU A 34 9.55 12.75 -15.45
CA GLU A 34 9.80 13.95 -16.27
C GLU A 34 8.53 14.44 -16.98
N ALA A 35 7.76 13.51 -17.58
CA ALA A 35 6.49 13.84 -18.21
C ALA A 35 5.47 14.41 -17.21
N MET A 36 5.48 13.93 -15.97
CA MET A 36 4.63 14.46 -14.90
C MET A 36 5.08 15.86 -14.46
N GLU A 37 6.38 16.07 -14.23
CA GLU A 37 6.95 17.34 -13.77
C GLU A 37 6.75 18.47 -14.77
N SER A 38 6.84 18.16 -16.08
CA SER A 38 6.66 19.13 -17.16
C SER A 38 5.20 19.32 -17.57
N SER A 39 4.25 18.64 -16.94
CA SER A 39 2.85 18.67 -17.35
C SER A 39 2.15 19.98 -16.99
N GLU A 40 1.34 20.48 -17.92
CA GLU A 40 0.46 21.63 -17.70
C GLU A 40 -0.51 21.39 -16.52
N TRP A 41 -0.97 20.14 -16.38
CA TRP A 41 -1.82 19.74 -15.27
C TRP A 41 -1.16 20.00 -13.91
N LEU A 42 0.10 19.62 -13.72
CA LEU A 42 0.79 19.83 -12.43
C LEU A 42 0.97 21.32 -12.14
N VAL A 43 1.34 22.09 -13.15
CA VAL A 43 1.47 23.54 -13.02
C VAL A 43 0.14 24.19 -12.60
N ASN A 44 -0.97 23.84 -13.29
CA ASN A 44 -2.30 24.35 -12.99
C ASN A 44 -2.79 23.90 -11.59
N THR A 45 -2.55 22.65 -11.22
CA THR A 45 -2.91 22.10 -9.89
C THR A 45 -2.19 22.85 -8.76
N LYS A 46 -0.90 23.13 -8.92
CA LYS A 46 -0.12 23.94 -7.98
C LYS A 46 -0.62 25.38 -7.91
N HIS A 47 -0.98 25.96 -9.05
CA HIS A 47 -1.52 27.32 -9.12
C HIS A 47 -2.88 27.42 -8.40
N LEU A 48 -3.82 26.53 -8.66
CA LEU A 48 -5.10 26.47 -7.95
C LEU A 48 -4.89 26.38 -6.45
N MET A 49 -4.05 25.43 -5.99
CA MET A 49 -3.76 25.26 -4.57
C MET A 49 -3.15 26.54 -3.96
N SER A 50 -2.21 27.20 -4.64
CA SER A 50 -1.57 28.43 -4.14
C SER A 50 -2.54 29.61 -4.08
N SER A 51 -3.51 29.69 -4.99
CA SER A 51 -4.57 30.71 -4.98
C SER A 51 -5.70 30.45 -3.97
N GLY A 52 -5.60 29.39 -3.16
CA GLY A 52 -6.59 29.06 -2.14
C GLY A 52 -7.75 28.21 -2.64
N GLN A 53 -7.67 27.69 -3.87
CA GLN A 53 -8.69 26.85 -4.49
C GLN A 53 -8.29 25.36 -4.40
N TRP A 54 -9.26 24.49 -4.18
CA TRP A 54 -9.05 23.06 -4.20
C TRP A 54 -9.14 22.54 -5.63
N PRO A 55 -8.10 21.82 -6.13
CA PRO A 55 -8.22 21.03 -7.35
C PRO A 55 -9.28 19.94 -7.19
N ASP A 56 -10.03 19.62 -8.25
CA ASP A 56 -11.11 18.63 -8.21
C ASP A 56 -10.63 17.24 -7.73
N GLU A 57 -9.41 16.85 -8.10
CA GLU A 57 -8.80 15.59 -7.68
C GLU A 57 -8.50 15.55 -6.19
N CYS A 58 -8.43 16.70 -5.50
CA CYS A 58 -8.08 16.82 -4.08
C CYS A 58 -9.30 16.80 -3.13
N VAL A 59 -10.50 16.51 -3.63
CA VAL A 59 -11.77 16.53 -2.87
C VAL A 59 -11.68 15.72 -1.56
N ARG A 60 -11.02 14.57 -1.54
CA ARG A 60 -10.87 13.76 -0.31
C ARG A 60 -10.11 14.49 0.80
N CYS A 61 -9.09 15.28 0.45
CA CYS A 61 -8.39 16.08 1.44
C CYS A 61 -9.26 17.25 1.89
N GLN A 62 -9.97 17.90 0.97
CA GLN A 62 -10.89 18.98 1.28
C GLN A 62 -11.96 18.55 2.29
N GLU A 63 -12.56 17.39 2.10
CA GLU A 63 -13.60 16.84 2.97
C GLU A 63 -13.10 16.39 4.34
N THR A 64 -11.81 16.08 4.48
CA THR A 64 -11.23 15.52 5.70
C THR A 64 -10.33 16.48 6.48
N GLU A 65 -10.14 17.74 6.02
CA GLU A 65 -9.41 18.75 6.79
C GLU A 65 -10.02 18.93 8.20
N PRO A 66 -9.22 19.13 9.26
CA PRO A 66 -7.75 19.18 9.27
C PRO A 66 -7.05 17.81 9.40
N ASN A 67 -7.77 16.70 9.26
CA ASN A 67 -7.24 15.34 9.41
C ASN A 67 -6.88 14.70 8.05
N SER A 68 -6.52 15.52 7.08
CA SER A 68 -6.23 15.06 5.71
C SER A 68 -4.80 14.55 5.55
N ILE A 69 -4.56 13.78 4.48
CA ILE A 69 -3.19 13.40 4.09
C ILE A 69 -2.33 14.62 3.72
N ARG A 70 -2.95 15.73 3.32
CA ARG A 70 -2.26 16.99 3.05
C ARG A 70 -1.68 17.57 4.35
N GLU A 71 -2.46 17.64 5.43
CA GLU A 71 -1.96 18.13 6.73
C GLU A 71 -0.84 17.25 7.27
N TYR A 72 -0.97 15.94 7.16
CA TYR A 72 0.11 15.02 7.48
C TYR A 72 1.38 15.31 6.64
N ALA A 73 1.22 15.56 5.33
CA ALA A 73 2.35 15.90 4.47
C ALA A 73 3.00 17.24 4.86
N ILE A 74 2.24 18.24 5.33
CA ILE A 74 2.78 19.52 5.82
C ILE A 74 3.62 19.30 7.08
N ILE A 75 3.17 18.45 7.99
CA ILE A 75 3.94 18.12 9.20
C ILE A 75 5.26 17.47 8.79
N LEU A 76 5.21 16.47 7.93
CA LEU A 76 6.40 15.75 7.44
C LEU A 76 7.38 16.68 6.71
N ASP A 77 6.86 17.59 5.90
CA ASP A 77 7.66 18.60 5.18
C ASP A 77 8.43 19.52 6.15
N ARG A 78 7.77 19.99 7.21
CA ARG A 78 8.39 20.80 8.26
C ARG A 78 9.48 20.05 9.02
N GLU A 79 9.32 18.76 9.23
CA GLU A 79 10.28 17.88 9.90
C GLU A 79 11.44 17.48 8.99
N THR A 80 11.29 17.66 7.66
CA THR A 80 12.30 17.32 6.67
C THR A 80 13.25 18.51 6.47
N ALA A 81 14.46 18.43 7.00
CA ALA A 81 15.44 19.54 6.93
C ALA A 81 15.97 19.81 5.52
N GLN A 82 15.82 18.88 4.60
CA GLN A 82 16.30 18.97 3.22
C GLN A 82 15.23 19.62 2.34
N LYS A 83 15.59 20.67 1.60
CA LYS A 83 14.63 21.38 0.73
C LYS A 83 14.26 20.60 -0.53
N ASP A 84 15.24 19.95 -1.14
CA ASP A 84 15.06 19.16 -2.36
C ASP A 84 15.00 17.67 -1.99
N TYR A 85 13.86 17.24 -1.46
CA TYR A 85 13.65 15.86 -1.08
C TYR A 85 12.55 15.19 -1.90
N LEU A 86 12.59 13.88 -1.95
CA LEU A 86 11.53 13.05 -2.51
C LEU A 86 10.95 12.10 -1.46
N GLN A 87 9.65 12.01 -1.47
CA GLN A 87 8.87 10.95 -0.88
C GLN A 87 8.39 10.04 -2.01
N VAL A 88 8.72 8.78 -1.95
CA VAL A 88 8.36 7.80 -2.99
C VAL A 88 7.41 6.76 -2.41
N GLY A 89 6.32 6.49 -3.11
CA GLY A 89 5.34 5.51 -2.68
C GLY A 89 4.72 4.72 -3.83
N GLY A 90 3.79 3.83 -3.48
CA GLY A 90 3.05 3.02 -4.44
C GLY A 90 3.67 1.65 -4.71
N VAL A 91 3.43 1.11 -5.88
CA VAL A 91 3.71 -0.29 -6.22
C VAL A 91 5.09 -0.44 -6.88
N LEU A 92 6.02 -1.12 -6.23
CA LEU A 92 7.32 -1.44 -6.83
C LEU A 92 7.18 -2.56 -7.87
N ASP A 93 6.49 -3.64 -7.49
CA ASP A 93 6.07 -4.72 -8.40
C ASP A 93 4.83 -5.44 -7.84
N ASN A 94 4.29 -6.41 -8.61
CA ASN A 94 3.15 -7.23 -8.19
C ASN A 94 3.52 -8.69 -7.87
N LEU A 95 4.79 -8.99 -7.64
CA LEU A 95 5.23 -10.35 -7.30
C LEU A 95 4.72 -10.73 -5.90
N CYS A 96 3.81 -11.70 -5.84
CA CYS A 96 3.15 -12.11 -4.60
C CYS A 96 2.90 -13.61 -4.57
N ASN A 97 2.96 -14.20 -3.37
CA ASN A 97 2.65 -15.61 -3.12
C ASN A 97 1.20 -15.85 -2.69
N ALA A 98 0.45 -14.79 -2.38
CA ALA A 98 -0.93 -14.88 -1.92
C ALA A 98 -1.93 -14.53 -3.02
N ALA A 99 -3.13 -15.11 -2.94
CA ALA A 99 -4.26 -14.78 -3.80
C ALA A 99 -5.48 -14.42 -2.93
N CYS A 100 -5.34 -13.33 -2.17
CA CYS A 100 -6.38 -12.84 -1.25
C CYS A 100 -7.70 -12.57 -1.99
N GLN A 101 -8.84 -12.76 -1.31
CA GLN A 101 -10.17 -12.60 -1.93
C GLN A 101 -10.45 -11.16 -2.37
N THR A 102 -9.93 -10.19 -1.63
CA THR A 102 -10.10 -8.75 -1.84
C THR A 102 -9.05 -8.11 -2.75
N CYS A 103 -8.11 -8.91 -3.28
CA CYS A 103 -7.02 -8.43 -4.13
C CYS A 103 -7.26 -8.74 -5.61
N ASN A 104 -6.41 -8.21 -6.49
CA ASN A 104 -6.51 -8.39 -7.94
C ASN A 104 -5.15 -8.68 -8.60
N GLN A 105 -5.16 -9.04 -9.87
CA GLN A 105 -3.97 -9.43 -10.63
C GLN A 105 -2.92 -8.31 -10.77
N ASN A 106 -3.32 -7.05 -10.69
CA ASN A 106 -2.38 -5.91 -10.79
C ASN A 106 -1.55 -5.74 -9.50
N LEU A 107 -1.98 -6.35 -8.40
CA LEU A 107 -1.30 -6.31 -7.11
C LEU A 107 -0.79 -7.69 -6.65
N SER A 108 -1.17 -8.76 -7.36
CA SER A 108 -0.72 -10.12 -7.05
C SER A 108 -0.52 -10.97 -8.31
N SER A 109 0.73 -11.32 -8.59
CA SER A 109 1.08 -12.27 -9.64
C SER A 109 0.49 -13.67 -9.41
N ARG A 110 0.25 -14.06 -8.14
CA ARG A 110 -0.43 -15.32 -7.82
C ARG A 110 -1.87 -15.33 -8.32
N ILE A 111 -2.62 -14.23 -8.12
CA ILE A 111 -3.97 -14.10 -8.69
C ILE A 111 -3.89 -14.15 -10.22
N GLY A 112 -2.95 -13.40 -10.81
CA GLY A 112 -2.74 -13.44 -12.25
C GLY A 112 -2.55 -14.86 -12.77
N SER A 113 -1.70 -15.67 -12.13
CA SER A 113 -1.46 -17.06 -12.53
C SER A 113 -2.69 -17.97 -12.44
N LEU A 114 -3.65 -17.64 -11.58
CA LEU A 114 -4.92 -18.39 -11.45
C LEU A 114 -5.95 -17.97 -12.53
N THR A 115 -5.85 -16.75 -13.04
CA THR A 115 -6.77 -16.23 -14.06
C THR A 115 -6.40 -16.66 -15.48
N GLY A 116 -5.23 -17.24 -15.67
CA GLY A 116 -4.78 -17.75 -16.96
C GLY A 116 -3.53 -17.05 -17.53
N PRO A 117 -3.07 -17.45 -18.71
CA PRO A 117 -1.89 -16.88 -19.35
C PRO A 117 -2.14 -15.42 -19.77
N GLY A 118 -1.08 -14.61 -19.79
CA GLY A 118 -1.12 -13.23 -20.28
C GLY A 118 -1.46 -12.19 -19.21
N PHE A 119 -1.45 -12.54 -17.93
CA PHE A 119 -1.57 -11.54 -16.86
C PHE A 119 -0.30 -10.66 -16.79
N PRO A 120 -0.47 -9.37 -16.46
CA PRO A 120 0.67 -8.46 -16.43
C PRO A 120 1.59 -8.73 -15.23
N ILE A 121 2.89 -8.86 -15.48
CA ILE A 121 3.90 -8.68 -14.43
C ILE A 121 4.25 -7.20 -14.42
N ILE A 122 3.89 -6.53 -13.34
CA ILE A 122 4.20 -5.12 -13.10
C ILE A 122 5.61 -5.07 -12.50
N ASP A 123 6.46 -4.23 -13.06
CA ASP A 123 7.81 -3.97 -12.55
C ASP A 123 8.15 -2.50 -12.76
N ASN A 124 8.10 -1.72 -11.69
CA ASN A 124 8.45 -0.30 -11.69
C ASN A 124 9.89 -0.06 -11.20
N SER A 125 10.68 -1.12 -11.02
CA SER A 125 12.02 -0.99 -10.42
C SER A 125 12.98 -0.17 -11.26
N ASP A 126 12.92 -0.26 -12.58
CA ASP A 126 13.79 0.54 -13.45
C ASP A 126 13.49 2.03 -13.29
N GLN A 127 12.22 2.43 -13.27
CA GLN A 127 11.83 3.82 -13.01
C GLN A 127 12.25 4.27 -11.60
N PHE A 128 12.13 3.40 -10.59
CA PHE A 128 12.58 3.72 -9.23
C PHE A 128 14.09 4.03 -9.19
N TRP A 129 14.92 3.24 -9.87
CA TRP A 129 16.36 3.43 -9.88
C TRP A 129 16.84 4.62 -10.72
N LEU A 130 15.97 5.17 -11.58
CA LEU A 130 16.23 6.43 -12.31
C LEU A 130 15.94 7.68 -11.47
N LEU A 131 15.24 7.56 -10.34
CA LEU A 131 15.02 8.69 -9.43
C LEU A 131 16.35 9.15 -8.82
N PRO A 132 16.48 10.44 -8.46
CA PRO A 132 17.64 10.97 -7.74
C PRO A 132 17.69 10.37 -6.31
N GLN A 133 18.45 9.29 -6.15
CA GLN A 133 18.48 8.48 -4.93
C GLN A 133 18.86 9.28 -3.68
N GLU A 134 19.72 10.29 -3.82
CA GLU A 134 20.15 11.18 -2.74
C GLU A 134 19.04 12.09 -2.21
N GLN A 135 17.99 12.30 -3.02
CA GLN A 135 16.83 13.09 -2.62
C GLN A 135 15.76 12.25 -1.90
N ILE A 136 15.80 10.92 -2.02
CA ILE A 136 14.78 10.06 -1.43
C ILE A 136 15.01 9.96 0.08
N VAL A 137 14.08 10.55 0.85
CA VAL A 137 14.11 10.53 2.32
C VAL A 137 12.98 9.70 2.94
N HIS A 138 11.89 9.46 2.21
CA HIS A 138 10.76 8.68 2.67
C HIS A 138 10.34 7.67 1.61
N LEU A 139 10.24 6.39 2.00
CA LEU A 139 9.69 5.31 1.18
C LEU A 139 8.42 4.76 1.82
N ASP A 140 7.32 4.75 1.06
CA ASP A 140 6.04 4.13 1.42
C ASP A 140 5.61 3.17 0.30
N ILE A 141 6.24 2.00 0.27
CA ILE A 141 6.14 1.07 -0.85
C ILE A 141 5.20 -0.07 -0.50
N ASN A 142 4.29 -0.33 -1.42
CA ASN A 142 3.33 -1.41 -1.34
C ASN A 142 3.27 -2.21 -2.67
N GLY A 143 2.33 -3.16 -2.75
CA GLY A 143 2.17 -4.05 -3.90
C GLY A 143 3.07 -5.29 -3.83
N GLY A 144 2.55 -6.41 -4.30
CA GLY A 144 3.23 -7.70 -4.18
C GLY A 144 3.45 -8.15 -2.73
N GLU A 145 4.46 -8.98 -2.54
CA GLU A 145 4.95 -9.37 -1.22
C GLU A 145 6.48 -9.19 -1.18
N PRO A 146 7.02 -8.37 -0.29
CA PRO A 146 8.44 -8.02 -0.27
C PRO A 146 9.39 -9.22 -0.25
N ARG A 147 9.05 -10.27 0.46
CA ARG A 147 9.91 -11.48 0.53
C ARG A 147 9.97 -12.25 -0.78
N TYR A 148 8.94 -12.21 -1.60
CA TYR A 148 8.87 -12.89 -2.89
C TYR A 148 9.46 -12.06 -4.03
N SER A 149 9.50 -10.74 -3.87
CA SER A 149 10.01 -9.84 -4.88
C SER A 149 11.54 -9.76 -4.90
N LYS A 150 12.12 -9.97 -6.09
CA LYS A 150 13.54 -9.69 -6.34
C LYS A 150 13.86 -8.20 -6.22
N ASN A 151 12.91 -7.34 -6.58
CA ASN A 151 13.07 -5.89 -6.57
C ASN A 151 13.09 -5.35 -5.14
N TYR A 152 12.23 -5.85 -4.25
CA TYR A 152 12.31 -5.53 -2.83
C TYR A 152 13.61 -6.02 -2.20
N LYS A 153 14.07 -7.22 -2.53
CA LYS A 153 15.39 -7.73 -2.06
C LYS A 153 16.54 -6.82 -2.50
N ARG A 154 16.49 -6.32 -3.74
CA ARG A 154 17.46 -5.35 -4.24
C ARG A 154 17.36 -4.02 -3.50
N LEU A 155 16.14 -3.51 -3.29
CA LEU A 155 15.89 -2.27 -2.56
C LEU A 155 16.39 -2.34 -1.12
N LEU A 156 16.03 -3.38 -0.36
CA LEU A 156 16.43 -3.51 1.05
C LEU A 156 17.94 -3.65 1.24
N LYS A 157 18.66 -4.14 0.22
CA LYS A 157 20.14 -4.18 0.20
C LYS A 157 20.78 -2.85 -0.21
N ASN A 158 20.09 -2.03 -1.00
CA ASN A 158 20.61 -0.79 -1.59
C ASN A 158 19.65 0.36 -1.32
N LEU A 159 19.41 0.66 -0.05
CA LEU A 159 18.54 1.77 0.33
C LEU A 159 19.10 3.13 -0.11
N PRO A 160 18.24 4.09 -0.44
CA PRO A 160 18.67 5.47 -0.67
C PRO A 160 19.54 5.99 0.48
N PRO A 161 20.64 6.71 0.18
CA PRO A 161 21.65 7.05 1.21
C PRO A 161 21.13 7.97 2.31
N ASN A 162 20.14 8.80 2.01
CA ASN A 162 19.55 9.78 2.95
C ASN A 162 18.19 9.33 3.50
N LEU A 163 17.84 8.05 3.36
CA LEU A 163 16.55 7.52 3.79
C LEU A 163 16.37 7.67 5.29
N LYS A 164 15.26 8.29 5.71
CA LYS A 164 14.84 8.48 7.10
C LYS A 164 13.75 7.52 7.53
N THR A 165 12.78 7.29 6.64
CA THR A 165 11.66 6.39 6.94
C THR A 165 11.45 5.36 5.83
N LEU A 166 11.19 4.13 6.23
CA LEU A 166 10.79 3.03 5.35
C LEU A 166 9.47 2.46 5.85
N ARG A 167 8.43 2.59 5.05
CA ARG A 167 7.16 1.92 5.27
C ARG A 167 6.92 0.89 4.18
N LEU A 168 6.58 -0.32 4.57
CA LEU A 168 6.26 -1.39 3.64
C LEU A 168 5.07 -2.21 4.13
N ASN A 169 4.35 -2.79 3.17
CA ASN A 169 3.25 -3.69 3.45
C ASN A 169 3.70 -5.14 3.27
N THR A 170 3.22 -6.03 4.13
CA THR A 170 3.45 -7.47 4.01
C THR A 170 2.18 -8.26 4.30
N ASN A 171 2.04 -9.41 3.64
CA ASN A 171 1.03 -10.39 3.96
C ASN A 171 1.42 -11.29 5.15
N CYS A 172 2.61 -11.04 5.70
CA CYS A 172 3.13 -11.74 6.88
C CYS A 172 3.28 -13.27 6.72
N SER A 173 3.32 -13.78 5.49
CA SER A 173 3.60 -15.20 5.24
C SER A 173 5.03 -15.60 5.62
N THR A 174 5.92 -14.64 5.70
CA THR A 174 7.33 -14.79 6.13
C THR A 174 7.80 -13.51 6.82
N VAL A 175 8.93 -13.61 7.53
CA VAL A 175 9.53 -12.49 8.23
C VAL A 175 10.69 -11.89 7.42
N LEU A 176 10.74 -10.56 7.33
CA LEU A 176 11.84 -9.80 6.73
C LEU A 176 12.87 -9.45 7.81
N THR A 177 13.79 -10.36 8.09
CA THR A 177 14.79 -10.20 9.15
C THR A 177 15.78 -9.06 8.89
N GLU A 178 15.96 -8.68 7.63
CA GLU A 178 16.79 -7.57 7.17
C GLU A 178 16.36 -6.21 7.79
N LEU A 179 15.09 -6.09 8.19
CA LEU A 179 14.55 -4.86 8.77
C LEU A 179 15.17 -4.51 10.13
N VAL A 180 15.70 -5.48 10.85
CA VAL A 180 16.43 -5.24 12.11
C VAL A 180 17.69 -4.42 11.86
N GLU A 181 18.48 -4.82 10.86
CA GLU A 181 19.70 -4.10 10.50
C GLU A 181 19.37 -2.69 9.99
N ILE A 182 18.33 -2.57 9.17
CA ILE A 182 17.86 -1.29 8.62
C ILE A 182 17.46 -0.33 9.75
N ALA A 183 16.67 -0.80 10.70
CA ALA A 183 16.26 0.00 11.87
C ALA A 183 17.46 0.40 12.75
N ASN A 184 18.42 -0.50 12.95
CA ASN A 184 19.65 -0.22 13.70
C ASN A 184 20.56 0.82 13.04
N ARG A 185 20.40 1.08 11.73
CA ARG A 185 21.04 2.19 11.03
C ARG A 185 20.41 3.55 11.29
N GLY A 186 19.36 3.61 12.12
CA GLY A 186 18.63 4.83 12.46
C GLY A 186 17.50 5.18 11.50
N ILE A 187 17.13 4.26 10.58
CA ILE A 187 15.97 4.43 9.71
C ILE A 187 14.72 4.00 10.47
N GLU A 188 13.73 4.88 10.55
CA GLU A 188 12.43 4.51 11.12
C GLU A 188 11.71 3.54 10.19
N VAL A 189 11.51 2.31 10.66
CA VAL A 189 10.84 1.27 9.88
C VAL A 189 9.43 1.05 10.40
N THR A 190 8.43 1.17 9.51
CA THR A 190 7.05 0.80 9.78
C THR A 190 6.64 -0.39 8.91
N VAL A 191 6.18 -1.46 9.53
CA VAL A 191 5.64 -2.64 8.85
C VAL A 191 4.13 -2.64 8.96
N THR A 192 3.45 -2.44 7.85
CA THR A 192 2.00 -2.56 7.75
C THR A 192 1.65 -4.01 7.39
N VAL A 193 1.09 -4.73 8.36
CA VAL A 193 0.73 -6.13 8.22
C VAL A 193 -0.73 -6.26 7.83
N SER A 194 -1.01 -6.87 6.68
CA SER A 194 -2.38 -7.06 6.19
C SER A 194 -3.09 -8.18 6.96
N CYS A 195 -4.04 -7.81 7.81
CA CYS A 195 -4.84 -8.73 8.65
C CYS A 195 -6.33 -8.55 8.34
N ASP A 196 -6.92 -9.46 7.59
CA ASP A 196 -8.30 -9.37 7.14
C ASP A 196 -9.23 -10.40 7.81
N GLY A 197 -8.85 -10.90 8.98
CA GLY A 197 -9.65 -11.85 9.77
C GLY A 197 -8.82 -12.54 10.84
N ILE A 198 -9.49 -13.28 11.72
CA ILE A 198 -8.89 -14.11 12.76
C ILE A 198 -9.20 -15.58 12.44
N GLY A 199 -8.21 -16.48 12.59
CA GLY A 199 -8.41 -17.91 12.40
C GLY A 199 -8.98 -18.25 11.01
N PRO A 200 -10.11 -18.98 10.92
CA PRO A 200 -10.68 -19.43 9.65
C PRO A 200 -11.06 -18.30 8.69
N VAL A 201 -11.45 -17.12 9.22
CA VAL A 201 -11.75 -15.95 8.37
C VAL A 201 -10.48 -15.48 7.66
N HIS A 202 -9.36 -15.42 8.39
CA HIS A 202 -8.06 -15.11 7.80
C HIS A 202 -7.68 -16.14 6.73
N ASP A 203 -7.75 -17.42 7.04
CA ASP A 203 -7.38 -18.52 6.13
C ASP A 203 -8.13 -18.42 4.80
N PHE A 204 -9.40 -18.03 4.85
CA PHE A 204 -10.23 -17.84 3.66
C PHE A 204 -9.89 -16.55 2.90
N VAL A 205 -9.86 -15.42 3.61
CA VAL A 205 -9.69 -14.10 2.97
C VAL A 205 -8.28 -13.91 2.46
N ARG A 206 -7.27 -14.37 3.21
CA ARG A 206 -5.83 -14.21 2.90
C ARG A 206 -5.20 -15.45 2.27
N TRP A 207 -6.01 -16.30 1.62
CA TRP A 207 -5.55 -17.55 1.00
C TRP A 207 -4.28 -17.37 0.13
N PRO A 208 -3.28 -18.31 0.21
CA PRO A 208 -3.24 -19.53 0.99
C PRO A 208 -2.39 -19.43 2.27
N ILE A 209 -2.45 -18.31 2.98
CA ILE A 209 -1.64 -18.08 4.18
C ILE A 209 -2.40 -18.58 5.40
N PRO A 210 -1.94 -19.66 6.09
CA PRO A 210 -2.59 -20.14 7.30
C PRO A 210 -2.46 -19.14 8.45
N TRP A 211 -3.54 -18.96 9.23
CA TRP A 211 -3.55 -18.10 10.40
C TRP A 211 -2.42 -18.41 11.39
N GLN A 212 -2.12 -19.68 11.60
CA GLN A 212 -1.05 -20.09 12.54
C GLN A 212 0.32 -19.59 12.08
N ASP A 213 0.61 -19.61 10.78
CA ASP A 213 1.87 -19.11 10.23
C ASP A 213 1.91 -17.58 10.29
N PHE A 214 0.79 -16.92 9.93
CA PHE A 214 0.63 -15.48 10.07
C PHE A 214 0.86 -15.03 11.51
N TYR A 215 0.18 -15.64 12.49
CA TYR A 215 0.31 -15.31 13.91
C TYR A 215 1.74 -15.47 14.42
N ARG A 216 2.38 -16.59 14.13
CA ARG A 216 3.78 -16.83 14.50
C ARG A 216 4.72 -15.75 13.95
N ASN A 217 4.56 -15.41 12.68
CA ASN A 217 5.38 -14.41 12.01
C ASN A 217 5.11 -13.00 12.55
N LEU A 218 3.84 -12.65 12.81
CA LEU A 218 3.47 -11.37 13.45
C LEU A 218 4.11 -11.23 14.83
N MET A 219 4.09 -12.30 15.66
CA MET A 219 4.74 -12.28 16.97
C MET A 219 6.26 -12.12 16.84
N THR A 220 6.86 -12.65 15.78
CA THR A 220 8.29 -12.41 15.49
C THR A 220 8.54 -10.93 15.15
N TYR A 221 7.71 -10.30 14.29
CA TYR A 221 7.83 -8.87 14.00
C TYR A 221 7.73 -8.01 15.27
N LYS A 222 6.88 -8.39 16.24
CA LYS A 222 6.77 -7.68 17.53
C LYS A 222 8.05 -7.61 18.34
N THR A 223 8.98 -8.54 18.13
CA THR A 223 10.29 -8.53 18.82
C THR A 223 11.34 -7.67 18.12
N MET A 224 11.03 -7.15 16.91
CA MET A 224 11.95 -6.35 16.13
C MET A 224 11.84 -4.85 16.48
N PRO A 225 12.89 -4.06 16.25
CA PRO A 225 12.88 -2.62 16.48
C PRO A 225 12.15 -1.87 15.33
N VAL A 226 10.90 -2.29 15.04
CA VAL A 226 10.05 -1.72 13.98
C VAL A 226 8.70 -1.31 14.55
N LYS A 227 8.07 -0.29 13.96
CA LYS A 227 6.69 0.05 14.25
C LYS A 227 5.77 -0.92 13.50
N LEU A 228 4.77 -1.46 14.19
CA LEU A 228 3.77 -2.34 13.58
C LEU A 228 2.42 -1.63 13.47
N ASN A 229 1.77 -1.82 12.33
CA ASN A 229 0.37 -1.47 12.14
C ASN A 229 -0.36 -2.63 11.46
N LEU A 230 -1.45 -3.11 12.04
CA LEU A 230 -2.36 -4.00 11.33
C LEU A 230 -3.24 -3.19 10.39
N TRP A 231 -3.37 -3.65 9.18
CA TRP A 231 -4.27 -3.07 8.19
C TRP A 231 -5.33 -4.06 7.77
N THR A 232 -6.60 -3.66 7.86
CA THR A 232 -7.74 -4.45 7.42
C THR A 232 -8.44 -3.82 6.23
N THR A 233 -8.62 -4.59 5.16
CA THR A 233 -9.54 -4.25 4.07
C THR A 233 -10.90 -4.86 4.36
N VAL A 234 -11.82 -4.04 4.86
CA VAL A 234 -13.17 -4.48 5.28
C VAL A 234 -14.05 -4.74 4.06
N SER A 235 -14.58 -5.93 3.99
CA SER A 235 -15.47 -6.42 2.93
C SER A 235 -16.61 -7.23 3.54
N VAL A 236 -17.57 -7.69 2.74
CA VAL A 236 -18.63 -8.60 3.19
C VAL A 236 -18.11 -9.95 3.73
N LEU A 237 -16.83 -10.27 3.46
CA LEU A 237 -16.22 -11.53 3.91
C LEU A 237 -15.69 -11.47 5.35
N ASN A 238 -15.47 -10.27 5.88
CA ASN A 238 -14.81 -10.07 7.18
C ASN A 238 -15.39 -8.92 8.01
N ALA A 239 -16.48 -8.30 7.57
CA ALA A 239 -17.09 -7.19 8.32
C ALA A 239 -17.48 -7.60 9.74
N ASP A 240 -18.02 -8.80 9.92
CA ASP A 240 -18.42 -9.34 11.23
C ASP A 240 -17.22 -9.68 12.12
N ASP A 241 -16.03 -9.86 11.53
CA ASP A 241 -14.79 -10.17 12.28
C ASP A 241 -13.97 -8.91 12.65
N LEU A 242 -14.38 -7.73 12.21
CA LEU A 242 -13.63 -6.48 12.44
C LEU A 242 -13.40 -6.20 13.93
N LEU A 243 -14.43 -6.43 14.76
CA LEU A 243 -14.30 -6.26 16.23
C LEU A 243 -13.30 -7.25 16.84
N ASN A 244 -13.23 -8.47 16.32
CA ASN A 244 -12.26 -9.47 16.78
C ASN A 244 -10.83 -9.05 16.41
N ILE A 245 -10.62 -8.50 15.20
CA ILE A 245 -9.34 -7.95 14.77
C ILE A 245 -8.92 -6.77 15.65
N GLN A 246 -9.85 -5.86 15.98
CA GLN A 246 -9.58 -4.72 16.86
C GLN A 246 -9.19 -5.17 18.27
N LYS A 247 -9.92 -6.13 18.85
CA LYS A 247 -9.57 -6.71 20.15
C LYS A 247 -8.20 -7.38 20.12
N PHE A 248 -7.95 -8.19 19.09
CA PHE A 248 -6.65 -8.83 18.89
C PHE A 248 -5.51 -7.82 18.82
N ALA A 249 -5.67 -6.73 18.05
CA ALA A 249 -4.68 -5.67 17.95
C ALA A 249 -4.42 -5.00 19.31
N LEU A 250 -5.48 -4.68 20.05
CA LEU A 250 -5.41 -4.09 21.39
C LEU A 250 -4.71 -5.02 22.40
N GLU A 251 -5.07 -6.29 22.45
CA GLU A 251 -4.48 -7.31 23.32
C GLU A 251 -2.97 -7.48 23.08
N HIS A 252 -2.55 -7.28 21.83
CA HIS A 252 -1.15 -7.39 21.44
C HIS A 252 -0.41 -6.04 21.44
N GLY A 253 -1.08 -4.92 21.74
CA GLY A 253 -0.49 -3.59 21.71
C GLY A 253 0.03 -3.19 20.33
N ILE A 254 -0.72 -3.52 19.26
CA ILE A 254 -0.39 -3.20 17.88
C ILE A 254 -1.41 -2.18 17.37
N ASP A 255 -0.95 -1.13 16.70
CA ASP A 255 -1.84 -0.17 16.05
C ASP A 255 -2.69 -0.86 14.98
N HIS A 256 -3.95 -0.44 14.85
CA HIS A 256 -4.85 -0.97 13.84
C HIS A 256 -5.51 0.15 13.04
N SER A 257 -5.48 -0.02 11.72
CA SER A 257 -6.15 0.85 10.77
C SER A 257 -6.97 0.00 9.78
N TYR A 258 -8.05 0.57 9.25
CA TYR A 258 -8.86 -0.14 8.26
C TYR A 258 -9.46 0.79 7.21
N ALA A 259 -9.85 0.22 6.07
CA ALA A 259 -10.65 0.91 5.08
C ALA A 259 -11.67 -0.05 4.46
N TYR A 260 -12.80 0.50 4.03
CA TYR A 260 -13.83 -0.28 3.33
C TYR A 260 -13.44 -0.54 1.89
N LEU A 261 -13.61 -1.80 1.47
CA LEU A 261 -13.39 -2.23 0.09
C LEU A 261 -14.43 -1.57 -0.84
N LYS A 262 -13.94 -0.96 -1.93
CA LYS A 262 -14.81 -0.40 -2.97
C LYS A 262 -14.87 -1.27 -4.22
N MET A 263 -13.79 -2.00 -4.51
CA MET A 263 -13.70 -2.90 -5.66
C MET A 263 -12.98 -4.19 -5.28
N PRO A 264 -13.46 -5.35 -5.70
CA PRO A 264 -14.66 -5.55 -6.55
C PRO A 264 -15.95 -5.19 -5.80
N VAL A 265 -16.93 -4.64 -6.53
CA VAL A 265 -18.17 -4.14 -5.94
C VAL A 265 -18.98 -5.26 -5.26
N GLU A 266 -18.88 -6.47 -5.77
CA GLU A 266 -19.55 -7.65 -5.22
C GLU A 266 -19.15 -7.97 -3.77
N LEU A 267 -17.93 -7.58 -3.39
CA LEU A 267 -17.43 -7.77 -2.03
C LEU A 267 -17.50 -6.51 -1.16
N SER A 268 -17.96 -5.37 -1.71
CA SER A 268 -18.19 -4.16 -0.91
C SER A 268 -19.31 -4.39 0.11
N VAL A 269 -19.15 -3.85 1.31
CA VAL A 269 -20.20 -3.84 2.33
C VAL A 269 -21.44 -3.02 1.92
N ASP A 270 -21.28 -2.13 0.95
CA ASP A 270 -22.37 -1.34 0.39
C ASP A 270 -23.18 -2.11 -0.67
N ASN A 271 -22.73 -3.31 -1.07
CA ASN A 271 -23.41 -4.12 -2.09
C ASN A 271 -24.60 -4.86 -1.48
N THR A 272 -25.81 -4.60 -2.00
CA THR A 272 -27.06 -5.24 -1.60
C THR A 272 -27.45 -6.42 -2.48
N ASP A 273 -26.77 -6.65 -3.61
CA ASP A 273 -27.03 -7.77 -4.52
C ASP A 273 -26.36 -9.05 -3.99
N SER A 274 -27.12 -9.82 -3.20
CA SER A 274 -26.64 -11.08 -2.63
C SER A 274 -26.35 -12.14 -3.70
N ALA A 275 -27.11 -12.19 -4.79
CA ALA A 275 -26.94 -13.18 -5.84
C ALA A 275 -25.62 -12.94 -6.62
N ALA A 276 -25.33 -11.69 -6.99
CA ALA A 276 -24.08 -11.33 -7.63
C ALA A 276 -22.88 -11.60 -6.69
N ARG A 277 -23.01 -11.27 -5.41
CA ARG A 277 -22.01 -11.57 -4.39
C ARG A 277 -21.71 -13.07 -4.30
N ASP A 278 -22.75 -13.90 -4.14
CA ASP A 278 -22.60 -15.33 -3.95
C ASP A 278 -22.00 -16.00 -5.21
N ALA A 279 -22.42 -15.57 -6.40
CA ALA A 279 -21.84 -16.00 -7.66
C ALA A 279 -20.34 -15.62 -7.77
N TYR A 280 -19.99 -14.39 -7.35
CA TYR A 280 -18.61 -13.96 -7.34
C TYR A 280 -17.76 -14.80 -6.36
N ILE A 281 -18.23 -15.01 -5.13
CA ILE A 281 -17.53 -15.83 -4.12
C ILE A 281 -17.34 -17.27 -4.63
N ALA A 282 -18.36 -17.88 -5.22
CA ALA A 282 -18.27 -19.24 -5.80
C ALA A 282 -17.19 -19.31 -6.89
N LYS A 283 -17.16 -18.33 -7.80
CA LYS A 283 -16.11 -18.23 -8.82
C LYS A 283 -14.71 -18.09 -8.22
N GLN A 284 -14.57 -17.26 -7.17
CA GLN A 284 -13.27 -17.07 -6.50
C GLN A 284 -12.80 -18.35 -5.78
N LYS A 285 -13.71 -19.08 -5.14
CA LYS A 285 -13.40 -20.39 -4.55
C LYS A 285 -12.94 -21.38 -5.61
N GLN A 286 -13.67 -21.50 -6.72
CA GLN A 286 -13.30 -22.39 -7.82
C GLN A 286 -11.89 -22.06 -8.37
N LEU A 287 -11.58 -20.78 -8.62
CA LEU A 287 -10.27 -20.35 -9.12
C LEU A 287 -9.12 -20.74 -8.17
N ARG A 288 -9.37 -20.81 -6.87
CA ARG A 288 -8.38 -21.13 -5.84
C ARG A 288 -8.37 -22.61 -5.44
N GLY A 289 -9.29 -23.41 -5.95
CA GLY A 289 -9.48 -24.81 -5.51
C GLY A 289 -9.93 -24.90 -4.05
N ILE A 290 -10.68 -23.92 -3.55
CA ILE A 290 -11.26 -23.93 -2.20
C ILE A 290 -12.63 -24.59 -2.29
N VAL A 291 -12.85 -25.67 -1.52
CA VAL A 291 -14.12 -26.38 -1.42
C VAL A 291 -15.09 -25.69 -0.47
#